data_b650efa0a94a32f901364ef396fbbdce
#
_entry.id   b650efa0a94a32f901364ef396fbbdce
#
_cell.length_a   1.000
_cell.length_b   1.000
_cell.length_c   1.000
_cell.angle_alpha   90.00
_cell.angle_beta   90.00
_cell.angle_gamma   90.00
#
_symmetry.space_group_name_H-M   'P 1'
#
loop_
_entity.id
_entity.type
_entity.pdbx_description
1 polymer ?
#
loop_
_entity_poly.entity_id
_entity_poly.type
_entity_poly.pdbx_seq_one_letter_code
_entity_poly.pdbx_strand_id
1 'polypeptide(L)'
;MDVEKFFCNPVPFSDGKRHTNPDPFVMRWCGTYYCYATDSDGVKVSISEDLVHWEYKGYAIKEPDKRDYWAPSVFYWNGVFYMYYSNLDREEEDGHKQWLKLAVSKNPEGPFVWKKTFFNKFSIDSHPVLWNEKLYMFYSVNDWIGTDEKVAGTIILLDEMLSPEQFAGNPKPVLLPTLEQEIFAKDRFGDGRDWYTLEGAATVVHGNHCFLTYSANAYVNVDYFVGTAVAENKENLIDMVWNKYPSNDIWMPLLHKNELVEGTGHNTIVKAPNMVDDWIVYHGRMAKEDLILETEQREMRMDPLMFNGLQMICNGPTQEAQKVPQMAAVCKKDLKINQQVWLAQMGKFYRCEYWISAVQNHIGCRYDIYLAWSNTQNYVKLQIHIGRSTCEMIECVNAVEQVLFSEKLEQNYDYTVPHCICVDRKKDKYTVILDEKYCFCAYAHRYDSQRKDRLGIEAYFSDLTLHSFAVTETFDLIGKDLVYLDENYRLEQNVNVDDEGMAPKRHVLNMKSKLTKSDYVEEIQLEAVDHHGCVCIEIGEKNMTFMENEMGRYAIYRIADGDFSHLWVNGKEIKDFTDNGNTGMNLQLKNTRILQYCYTKNHTNC
;
A
#
# COMPACT_ATOMS: atom_id res chain seq x y z
N MET A 1 -17.46 -7.01 -21.51
CA MET A 1 -16.59 -8.15 -21.13
C MET A 1 -17.05 -8.58 -19.75
N ASP A 2 -17.40 -9.86 -19.57
CA ASP A 2 -17.62 -10.38 -18.22
C ASP A 2 -16.27 -10.30 -17.51
N VAL A 3 -16.19 -9.48 -16.49
CA VAL A 3 -14.97 -9.34 -15.66
C VAL A 3 -14.79 -10.69 -14.95
N GLU A 4 -13.65 -11.33 -15.11
CA GLU A 4 -13.33 -12.52 -14.32
C GLU A 4 -13.38 -12.14 -12.84
N LYS A 5 -14.17 -12.87 -12.08
CA LYS A 5 -14.34 -12.63 -10.64
C LYS A 5 -13.25 -13.29 -9.78
N PHE A 6 -12.52 -14.23 -10.36
CA PHE A 6 -11.52 -15.05 -9.70
C PHE A 6 -10.27 -15.20 -10.55
N PHE A 7 -9.13 -15.35 -9.90
CA PHE A 7 -7.86 -15.68 -10.50
C PHE A 7 -7.13 -16.72 -9.67
N CYS A 8 -6.08 -17.33 -10.23
CA CYS A 8 -5.19 -18.26 -9.55
C CYS A 8 -3.75 -17.77 -9.69
N ASN A 9 -2.96 -17.91 -8.63
CA ASN A 9 -1.50 -17.75 -8.72
C ASN A 9 -0.84 -18.95 -9.43
N PRO A 10 0.26 -18.75 -10.17
CA PRO A 10 0.91 -17.47 -10.48
C PRO A 10 0.08 -16.62 -11.46
N VAL A 11 0.21 -15.28 -11.38
CA VAL A 11 -0.52 -14.38 -12.27
C VAL A 11 -0.02 -14.50 -13.71
N PRO A 12 -0.91 -14.42 -14.74
CA PRO A 12 -0.54 -14.63 -16.11
C PRO A 12 0.19 -13.43 -16.73
N PHE A 13 1.16 -13.74 -17.60
CA PHE A 13 1.93 -12.77 -18.38
C PHE A 13 1.82 -13.01 -19.87
N SER A 14 1.88 -11.95 -20.66
CA SER A 14 1.84 -12.01 -22.12
C SER A 14 3.18 -12.34 -22.78
N ASP A 15 4.27 -12.49 -22.04
CA ASP A 15 5.58 -12.87 -22.59
C ASP A 15 5.69 -14.36 -22.97
N GLY A 16 4.65 -15.14 -22.68
CA GLY A 16 4.59 -16.57 -22.96
C GLY A 16 5.51 -17.43 -22.10
N LYS A 17 6.18 -16.86 -21.11
CA LYS A 17 7.08 -17.57 -20.19
C LYS A 17 6.32 -17.96 -18.92
N ARG A 18 6.58 -19.17 -18.44
CA ARG A 18 6.02 -19.63 -17.17
C ARG A 18 6.72 -18.97 -15.99
N HIS A 19 8.06 -18.95 -16.01
CA HIS A 19 8.88 -18.38 -14.95
C HIS A 19 9.26 -16.97 -15.33
N THR A 20 8.67 -15.97 -14.65
CA THR A 20 8.87 -14.57 -14.99
C THR A 20 8.65 -13.66 -13.79
N ASN A 21 9.21 -12.44 -13.89
CA ASN A 21 9.10 -11.36 -12.93
C ASN A 21 9.50 -11.74 -11.50
N PRO A 22 10.72 -12.27 -11.29
CA PRO A 22 11.27 -12.39 -9.95
C PRO A 22 11.59 -11.01 -9.38
N ASP A 23 11.56 -10.90 -8.04
CA ASP A 23 11.80 -9.67 -7.29
C ASP A 23 10.91 -8.51 -7.79
N PRO A 24 9.57 -8.69 -7.82
CA PRO A 24 8.66 -7.75 -8.47
C PRO A 24 8.53 -6.47 -7.66
N PHE A 25 8.84 -5.34 -8.28
CA PHE A 25 8.50 -4.02 -7.77
C PHE A 25 7.32 -3.46 -8.54
N VAL A 26 6.20 -3.23 -7.87
CA VAL A 26 4.98 -2.71 -8.49
C VAL A 26 4.73 -1.28 -8.07
N MET A 27 4.62 -0.37 -9.04
CA MET A 27 4.25 1.02 -8.87
C MET A 27 2.92 1.29 -9.58
N ARG A 28 2.02 2.06 -8.96
CA ARG A 28 0.81 2.58 -9.62
C ARG A 28 1.03 4.03 -10.02
N TRP A 29 0.85 4.32 -11.31
CA TRP A 29 1.01 5.67 -11.85
C TRP A 29 -0.06 5.94 -12.92
N CYS A 30 -0.76 7.07 -12.83
CA CYS A 30 -1.87 7.44 -13.72
C CYS A 30 -2.92 6.32 -13.88
N GLY A 31 -3.22 5.60 -12.78
CA GLY A 31 -4.20 4.52 -12.75
C GLY A 31 -3.76 3.22 -13.42
N THR A 32 -2.52 3.08 -13.83
CA THR A 32 -1.91 1.87 -14.42
C THR A 32 -0.81 1.36 -13.50
N TYR A 33 -0.71 0.05 -13.36
CA TYR A 33 0.35 -0.61 -12.60
C TYR A 33 1.52 -0.94 -13.53
N TYR A 34 2.73 -0.68 -13.04
CA TYR A 34 4.00 -1.01 -13.69
C TYR A 34 4.77 -1.95 -12.79
N CYS A 35 5.07 -3.15 -13.27
CA CYS A 35 5.92 -4.11 -12.57
C CYS A 35 7.30 -4.13 -13.20
N TYR A 36 8.31 -3.81 -12.40
CA TYR A 36 9.72 -3.92 -12.78
C TYR A 36 10.30 -5.16 -12.10
N ALA A 37 11.10 -5.93 -12.82
CA ALA A 37 11.58 -7.21 -12.30
C ALA A 37 13.02 -7.51 -12.71
N THR A 38 13.67 -8.30 -11.89
CA THR A 38 14.99 -8.88 -12.13
C THR A 38 15.03 -9.67 -13.43
N ASP A 39 16.11 -9.53 -14.19
CA ASP A 39 16.44 -10.41 -15.30
C ASP A 39 17.95 -10.35 -15.59
N SER A 40 18.48 -11.37 -16.27
CA SER A 40 19.91 -11.46 -16.60
C SER A 40 20.37 -10.40 -17.59
N ASP A 41 19.49 -9.91 -18.47
CA ASP A 41 19.86 -9.03 -19.59
C ASP A 41 19.43 -7.57 -19.42
N GLY A 42 18.56 -7.27 -18.47
CA GLY A 42 18.01 -5.93 -18.23
C GLY A 42 16.94 -5.93 -17.16
N VAL A 43 16.34 -4.80 -16.85
CA VAL A 43 15.14 -4.75 -16.01
C VAL A 43 13.92 -4.93 -16.90
N LYS A 44 13.15 -5.99 -16.70
CA LYS A 44 11.86 -6.18 -17.38
C LYS A 44 10.83 -5.18 -16.89
N VAL A 45 9.90 -4.80 -17.77
CA VAL A 45 8.70 -4.04 -17.40
C VAL A 45 7.45 -4.64 -17.98
N SER A 46 6.42 -4.76 -17.14
CA SER A 46 5.07 -5.20 -17.49
C SER A 46 4.05 -4.23 -16.95
N ILE A 47 2.89 -4.12 -17.60
CA ILE A 47 1.80 -3.24 -17.16
C ILE A 47 0.53 -4.02 -16.88
N SER A 48 -0.31 -3.48 -15.98
CA SER A 48 -1.63 -4.01 -15.67
C SER A 48 -2.60 -2.90 -15.29
N GLU A 49 -3.90 -3.13 -15.54
CA GLU A 49 -4.99 -2.26 -15.08
C GLU A 49 -5.65 -2.78 -13.78
N ASP A 50 -5.44 -4.06 -13.46
CA ASP A 50 -6.17 -4.79 -12.42
C ASP A 50 -5.29 -5.64 -11.48
N LEU A 51 -3.97 -5.61 -11.65
CA LEU A 51 -2.96 -6.43 -10.96
C LEU A 51 -2.95 -7.91 -11.36
N VAL A 52 -3.99 -8.41 -12.02
CA VAL A 52 -4.11 -9.84 -12.40
C VAL A 52 -3.56 -10.09 -13.80
N HIS A 53 -3.95 -9.25 -14.76
CA HIS A 53 -3.58 -9.41 -16.16
C HIS A 53 -2.41 -8.49 -16.50
N TRP A 54 -1.26 -9.09 -16.79
CA TRP A 54 -0.04 -8.35 -17.06
C TRP A 54 0.39 -8.48 -18.53
N GLU A 55 0.69 -7.34 -19.13
CA GLU A 55 1.24 -7.23 -20.48
C GLU A 55 2.72 -6.90 -20.41
N TYR A 56 3.56 -7.76 -20.97
CA TYR A 56 5.00 -7.52 -21.06
C TYR A 56 5.32 -6.44 -22.10
N LYS A 57 6.10 -5.42 -21.71
CA LYS A 57 6.47 -4.28 -22.55
C LYS A 57 7.94 -4.30 -23.02
N GLY A 58 8.72 -5.25 -22.57
CA GLY A 58 10.14 -5.35 -22.89
C GLY A 58 11.04 -5.00 -21.71
N TYR A 59 12.21 -4.46 -22.03
CA TYR A 59 13.17 -4.02 -21.03
C TYR A 59 13.08 -2.51 -20.80
N ALA A 60 12.85 -2.11 -19.56
CA ALA A 60 12.91 -0.71 -19.14
C ALA A 60 14.33 -0.14 -19.21
N ILE A 61 15.34 -0.98 -18.90
CA ILE A 61 16.77 -0.71 -19.13
C ILE A 61 17.47 -1.99 -19.57
N LYS A 62 18.37 -1.86 -20.55
CA LYS A 62 19.24 -2.93 -21.04
C LYS A 62 20.50 -2.32 -21.64
N GLU A 63 21.65 -2.74 -21.15
CA GLU A 63 22.96 -2.27 -21.62
C GLU A 63 23.78 -3.47 -22.11
N PRO A 64 24.47 -3.38 -23.30
CA PRO A 64 25.13 -4.54 -23.92
C PRO A 64 26.29 -5.12 -23.11
N ASP A 65 26.96 -4.29 -22.31
CA ASP A 65 28.13 -4.63 -21.49
C ASP A 65 27.77 -4.99 -20.05
N LYS A 66 26.46 -5.04 -19.72
CA LYS A 66 25.94 -5.36 -18.38
C LYS A 66 25.16 -6.66 -18.35
N ARG A 67 25.08 -7.24 -17.15
CA ARG A 67 24.30 -8.44 -16.86
C ARG A 67 23.76 -8.44 -15.44
N ASP A 68 22.85 -9.36 -15.14
CA ASP A 68 22.30 -9.62 -13.81
C ASP A 68 21.76 -8.37 -13.13
N TYR A 69 20.70 -7.84 -13.71
CA TYR A 69 19.98 -6.69 -13.17
C TYR A 69 19.05 -7.15 -12.04
N TRP A 70 19.38 -6.77 -10.80
CA TRP A 70 18.69 -7.25 -9.63
C TRP A 70 17.79 -6.18 -9.00
N ALA A 71 16.64 -6.66 -8.50
CA ALA A 71 15.71 -6.02 -7.59
C ALA A 71 15.54 -4.51 -7.83
N PRO A 72 14.99 -4.13 -8.99
CA PRO A 72 14.75 -2.73 -9.30
C PRO A 72 13.63 -2.15 -8.42
N SER A 73 13.76 -0.87 -8.07
CA SER A 73 12.64 -0.08 -7.55
C SER A 73 12.55 1.25 -8.29
N VAL A 74 11.35 1.81 -8.40
CA VAL A 74 11.12 3.04 -9.18
C VAL A 74 10.36 4.05 -8.35
N PHE A 75 10.84 5.29 -8.37
CA PHE A 75 10.22 6.44 -7.74
C PHE A 75 9.91 7.51 -8.77
N TYR A 76 8.69 8.04 -8.77
CA TYR A 76 8.29 9.13 -9.65
C TYR A 76 8.29 10.46 -8.89
N TRP A 77 8.96 11.47 -9.46
CA TRP A 77 8.90 12.81 -8.92
C TRP A 77 9.00 13.85 -10.04
N ASN A 78 8.03 14.76 -10.06
CA ASN A 78 8.03 15.97 -10.90
C ASN A 78 8.40 15.70 -12.38
N GLY A 79 7.79 14.67 -12.98
CA GLY A 79 7.97 14.30 -14.39
C GLY A 79 9.15 13.38 -14.69
N VAL A 80 9.87 12.91 -13.68
CA VAL A 80 11.00 12.01 -13.83
C VAL A 80 10.77 10.72 -13.03
N PHE A 81 11.06 9.60 -13.66
CA PHE A 81 11.14 8.29 -13.01
C PHE A 81 12.59 7.99 -12.68
N TYR A 82 12.85 7.67 -11.42
CA TYR A 82 14.14 7.31 -10.87
C TYR A 82 14.12 5.82 -10.57
N MET A 83 14.90 5.04 -11.33
CA MET A 83 15.05 3.59 -11.12
C MET A 83 16.34 3.34 -10.35
N TYR A 84 16.19 2.69 -9.19
CA TYR A 84 17.30 2.20 -8.38
C TYR A 84 17.41 0.70 -8.62
N TYR A 85 18.61 0.20 -8.90
CA TYR A 85 18.87 -1.20 -9.24
C TYR A 85 20.35 -1.53 -9.03
N SER A 86 20.71 -2.79 -9.12
CA SER A 86 22.11 -3.20 -9.19
C SER A 86 22.34 -4.09 -10.42
N ASN A 87 23.54 -4.09 -10.96
CA ASN A 87 23.97 -4.99 -12.01
C ASN A 87 25.50 -5.12 -12.05
N LEU A 88 25.98 -6.14 -12.76
CA LEU A 88 27.40 -6.39 -12.99
C LEU A 88 27.84 -5.99 -14.39
N ASP A 89 29.12 -5.74 -14.55
CA ASP A 89 29.76 -5.77 -15.87
C ASP A 89 29.69 -7.20 -16.43
N ARG A 90 29.54 -7.35 -17.74
CA ARG A 90 29.29 -8.69 -18.34
C ARG A 90 30.42 -9.69 -18.07
N GLU A 91 31.65 -9.22 -17.94
CA GLU A 91 32.83 -10.04 -17.66
C GLU A 91 33.17 -10.14 -16.17
N GLU A 92 32.42 -9.47 -15.29
CA GLU A 92 32.64 -9.52 -13.85
C GLU A 92 32.04 -10.80 -13.27
N GLU A 93 32.86 -11.58 -12.57
CA GLU A 93 32.42 -12.86 -11.95
C GLU A 93 32.10 -12.71 -10.46
N ASP A 94 32.57 -11.64 -9.82
CA ASP A 94 32.35 -11.40 -8.39
C ASP A 94 30.97 -10.77 -8.13
N GLY A 95 29.99 -11.57 -7.69
CA GLY A 95 28.66 -11.13 -7.32
C GLY A 95 28.62 -10.09 -6.18
N HIS A 96 29.70 -9.96 -5.39
CA HIS A 96 29.81 -8.90 -4.36
C HIS A 96 30.01 -7.50 -4.95
N LYS A 97 30.18 -7.39 -6.27
CA LYS A 97 30.20 -6.11 -6.99
C LYS A 97 28.83 -5.65 -7.50
N GLN A 98 27.76 -6.29 -7.07
CA GLN A 98 26.42 -5.74 -7.19
C GLN A 98 26.33 -4.44 -6.36
N TRP A 99 26.32 -3.31 -7.04
CA TRP A 99 26.36 -1.98 -6.44
C TRP A 99 25.10 -1.21 -6.83
N LEU A 100 24.51 -0.52 -5.87
CA LEU A 100 23.32 0.28 -6.09
C LEU A 100 23.58 1.41 -7.09
N LYS A 101 22.75 1.47 -8.12
CA LYS A 101 22.84 2.41 -9.24
C LYS A 101 21.54 3.17 -9.40
N LEU A 102 21.61 4.27 -10.12
CA LEU A 102 20.49 5.08 -10.52
C LEU A 102 20.44 5.20 -12.05
N ALA A 103 19.27 4.94 -12.61
CA ALA A 103 18.90 5.33 -13.96
C ALA A 103 17.64 6.20 -13.94
N VAL A 104 17.44 7.02 -14.97
CA VAL A 104 16.32 7.96 -15.05
C VAL A 104 15.61 7.85 -16.40
N SER A 105 14.30 8.10 -16.39
CA SER A 105 13.48 8.19 -17.60
C SER A 105 12.36 9.22 -17.41
N LYS A 106 11.78 9.71 -18.54
CA LYS A 106 10.51 10.46 -18.55
C LYS A 106 9.30 9.58 -18.85
N ASN A 107 9.53 8.29 -19.16
CA ASN A 107 8.50 7.31 -19.46
C ASN A 107 8.63 6.14 -18.47
N PRO A 108 7.56 5.69 -17.81
CA PRO A 108 7.61 4.56 -16.89
C PRO A 108 8.05 3.25 -17.56
N GLU A 109 7.77 3.04 -18.83
CA GLU A 109 8.24 1.86 -19.58
C GLU A 109 9.71 1.96 -20.01
N GLY A 110 10.36 3.12 -19.78
CA GLY A 110 11.71 3.39 -20.25
C GLY A 110 11.76 4.01 -21.66
N PRO A 111 12.91 4.01 -22.36
CA PRO A 111 14.17 3.50 -21.80
C PRO A 111 14.70 4.35 -20.65
N PHE A 112 15.13 3.68 -19.60
CA PHE A 112 15.89 4.33 -18.53
C PHE A 112 17.36 4.43 -18.94
N VAL A 113 17.99 5.55 -18.58
CA VAL A 113 19.39 5.83 -18.88
C VAL A 113 20.18 5.88 -17.59
N TRP A 114 21.22 5.06 -17.49
CA TRP A 114 22.12 5.08 -16.35
C TRP A 114 22.65 6.50 -16.07
N LYS A 115 22.67 6.86 -14.79
CA LYS A 115 23.11 8.17 -14.34
C LYS A 115 24.31 8.11 -13.42
N LYS A 116 24.30 7.21 -12.43
CA LYS A 116 25.39 7.07 -11.47
C LYS A 116 25.34 5.75 -10.70
N THR A 117 26.45 5.41 -10.09
CA THR A 117 26.58 4.39 -9.05
C THR A 117 26.72 5.10 -7.71
N PHE A 118 25.95 4.70 -6.69
CA PHE A 118 25.97 5.36 -5.39
C PHE A 118 27.13 4.91 -4.52
N PHE A 119 27.44 3.61 -4.52
CA PHE A 119 28.43 3.01 -3.64
C PHE A 119 29.36 2.11 -4.45
N ASN A 120 30.58 1.93 -3.94
CA ASN A 120 31.58 0.97 -4.44
C ASN A 120 31.71 -0.24 -3.49
N LYS A 121 30.60 -0.66 -2.90
CA LYS A 121 30.45 -1.81 -2.03
C LYS A 121 29.13 -2.50 -2.34
N PHE A 122 29.01 -3.78 -1.98
CA PHE A 122 27.78 -4.53 -2.11
C PHE A 122 26.60 -3.74 -1.51
N SER A 123 25.62 -3.46 -2.34
CA SER A 123 24.41 -2.71 -1.97
C SER A 123 23.32 -3.02 -2.98
N ILE A 124 22.19 -3.55 -2.49
CA ILE A 124 21.10 -4.07 -3.31
C ILE A 124 19.74 -3.71 -2.69
N ASP A 125 18.67 -4.07 -3.37
CA ASP A 125 17.29 -4.13 -2.85
C ASP A 125 16.81 -2.81 -2.26
N SER A 126 16.85 -1.80 -3.08
CA SER A 126 16.39 -0.46 -2.69
C SER A 126 14.88 -0.35 -2.60
N HIS A 127 14.38 0.37 -1.60
CA HIS A 127 12.98 0.71 -1.45
C HIS A 127 12.84 2.19 -1.07
N PRO A 128 12.49 3.08 -2.02
CA PRO A 128 12.29 4.50 -1.76
C PRO A 128 10.95 4.74 -1.05
N VAL A 129 10.95 5.61 -0.04
CA VAL A 129 9.77 5.97 0.74
C VAL A 129 9.70 7.48 0.94
N LEU A 130 8.58 8.10 0.58
CA LEU A 130 8.23 9.44 1.01
C LEU A 130 7.56 9.37 2.38
N TRP A 131 8.08 10.16 3.33
CA TRP A 131 7.54 10.25 4.68
C TRP A 131 7.63 11.68 5.19
N ASN A 132 6.48 12.30 5.45
CA ASN A 132 6.41 13.68 5.95
C ASN A 132 7.33 14.64 5.17
N GLU A 133 7.12 14.73 3.86
CA GLU A 133 7.84 15.58 2.90
C GLU A 133 9.31 15.21 2.64
N LYS A 134 9.85 14.19 3.30
CA LYS A 134 11.22 13.71 3.14
C LYS A 134 11.28 12.39 2.39
N LEU A 135 12.27 12.25 1.55
CA LEU A 135 12.58 10.99 0.87
C LEU A 135 13.57 10.18 1.69
N TYR A 136 13.30 8.88 1.82
CA TYR A 136 14.16 7.91 2.48
C TYR A 136 14.40 6.71 1.56
N MET A 137 15.47 5.99 1.81
CA MET A 137 15.82 4.76 1.09
C MET A 137 16.19 3.65 2.06
N PHE A 138 15.40 2.56 2.02
CA PHE A 138 15.86 1.28 2.56
C PHE A 138 16.75 0.59 1.52
N TYR A 139 17.80 -0.08 1.95
CA TYR A 139 18.66 -0.87 1.07
C TYR A 139 19.46 -1.89 1.87
N SER A 140 19.96 -2.95 1.21
CA SER A 140 20.67 -4.04 1.86
C SER A 140 22.17 -3.96 1.59
N VAL A 141 22.98 -4.25 2.60
CA VAL A 141 24.43 -4.29 2.51
C VAL A 141 25.00 -5.49 3.28
N ASN A 142 26.22 -5.91 2.92
CA ASN A 142 26.95 -6.92 3.68
C ASN A 142 27.61 -6.33 4.91
N ASP A 143 27.35 -6.92 6.07
CA ASP A 143 28.01 -6.67 7.35
C ASP A 143 28.91 -7.87 7.72
N TRP A 144 30.16 -7.78 7.38
CA TRP A 144 31.12 -8.89 7.49
C TRP A 144 31.51 -9.28 8.91
N ILE A 145 31.35 -8.39 9.85
CA ILE A 145 31.74 -8.59 11.26
C ILE A 145 30.51 -8.67 12.19
N GLY A 146 29.39 -8.18 11.75
CA GLY A 146 28.20 -7.99 12.56
C GLY A 146 28.22 -6.63 13.28
N THR A 147 27.14 -5.84 13.11
CA THR A 147 26.96 -4.56 13.81
C THR A 147 26.93 -4.74 15.33
N ASP A 148 26.51 -5.92 15.80
CA ASP A 148 26.51 -6.35 17.20
C ASP A 148 27.77 -7.15 17.61
N GLU A 149 28.77 -7.24 16.72
CA GLU A 149 29.99 -8.03 16.86
C GLU A 149 29.78 -9.54 17.00
N LYS A 150 28.60 -10.05 16.65
CA LYS A 150 28.22 -11.46 16.83
C LYS A 150 27.81 -12.17 15.54
N VAL A 151 27.03 -11.49 14.69
CA VAL A 151 26.35 -12.12 13.57
C VAL A 151 26.72 -11.41 12.27
N ALA A 152 27.45 -12.12 11.38
CA ALA A 152 27.75 -11.61 10.05
C ALA A 152 26.61 -11.90 9.07
N GLY A 153 26.34 -10.99 8.13
CA GLY A 153 25.30 -11.22 7.16
C GLY A 153 24.95 -10.00 6.32
N THR A 154 23.92 -10.16 5.52
CA THR A 154 23.28 -9.05 4.83
C THR A 154 22.26 -8.42 5.77
N ILE A 155 22.28 -7.11 5.90
CA ILE A 155 21.42 -6.32 6.80
C ILE A 155 20.70 -5.23 6.03
N ILE A 156 19.59 -4.75 6.58
CA ILE A 156 18.80 -3.65 6.00
C ILE A 156 19.19 -2.34 6.69
N LEU A 157 19.57 -1.36 5.88
CA LEU A 157 19.84 0.02 6.29
C LEU A 157 18.72 0.95 5.83
N LEU A 158 18.58 2.07 6.51
CA LEU A 158 17.76 3.22 6.15
C LEU A 158 18.61 4.48 6.17
N ASP A 159 18.56 5.27 5.11
CA ASP A 159 19.19 6.59 5.04
C ASP A 159 18.19 7.63 4.50
N GLU A 160 18.29 8.87 4.94
CA GLU A 160 17.56 9.99 4.34
C GLU A 160 18.18 10.33 2.98
N MET A 161 17.36 10.70 2.01
CA MET A 161 17.82 11.18 0.73
C MET A 161 17.58 12.70 0.61
N LEU A 162 18.64 13.45 0.35
CA LEU A 162 18.58 14.90 0.12
C LEU A 162 17.89 15.24 -1.21
N SER A 163 17.91 14.30 -2.13
CA SER A 163 17.17 14.32 -3.42
C SER A 163 17.10 12.88 -3.94
N PRO A 164 16.29 12.58 -4.96
CA PRO A 164 16.28 11.24 -5.58
C PRO A 164 17.66 10.76 -6.08
N GLU A 165 18.63 11.67 -6.18
CA GLU A 165 19.99 11.41 -6.67
C GLU A 165 21.06 11.41 -5.57
N GLN A 166 20.71 11.72 -4.32
CA GLN A 166 21.73 11.94 -3.29
C GLN A 166 21.27 11.48 -1.90
N PHE A 167 22.03 10.54 -1.32
CA PHE A 167 21.92 10.14 0.06
C PHE A 167 22.45 11.23 1.02
N ALA A 168 21.88 11.33 2.21
CA ALA A 168 22.43 12.15 3.29
C ALA A 168 23.76 11.58 3.81
N GLY A 169 23.95 10.27 3.70
CA GLY A 169 25.19 9.60 4.07
C GLY A 169 25.31 9.26 5.55
N ASN A 170 24.18 9.14 6.25
CA ASN A 170 24.11 8.78 7.65
C ASN A 170 23.18 7.58 7.87
N PRO A 171 23.46 6.42 7.24
CA PRO A 171 22.57 5.26 7.31
C PRO A 171 22.49 4.69 8.72
N LYS A 172 21.30 4.24 9.10
CA LYS A 172 21.06 3.49 10.34
C LYS A 172 20.68 2.05 10.02
N PRO A 173 21.17 1.05 10.75
CA PRO A 173 20.63 -0.31 10.70
C PRO A 173 19.17 -0.32 11.15
N VAL A 174 18.30 -0.96 10.37
CA VAL A 174 16.87 -1.11 10.65
C VAL A 174 16.57 -2.50 11.15
N LEU A 175 17.02 -3.52 10.42
CA LEU A 175 16.88 -4.91 10.81
C LEU A 175 18.23 -5.61 10.77
N LEU A 176 18.51 -6.31 11.86
CA LEU A 176 19.70 -7.15 12.04
C LEU A 176 19.26 -8.62 12.14
N PRO A 177 20.13 -9.57 11.74
CA PRO A 177 19.86 -10.99 11.92
C PRO A 177 19.71 -11.34 13.40
N THR A 178 18.67 -12.11 13.72
CA THR A 178 18.38 -12.54 15.10
C THR A 178 17.85 -13.98 15.18
N LEU A 179 17.42 -14.56 14.05
CA LEU A 179 16.73 -15.84 13.98
C LEU A 179 17.54 -16.86 13.17
N GLU A 180 17.59 -18.12 13.61
CA GLU A 180 18.26 -19.20 12.87
C GLU A 180 17.68 -19.42 11.46
N GLN A 181 16.39 -19.13 11.26
CA GLN A 181 15.72 -19.24 9.97
C GLN A 181 16.24 -18.23 8.94
N GLU A 182 16.94 -17.20 9.37
CA GLU A 182 17.56 -16.18 8.52
C GLU A 182 18.95 -16.61 7.99
N ILE A 183 19.45 -17.78 8.40
CA ILE A 183 20.75 -18.29 7.93
C ILE A 183 20.67 -18.65 6.45
N PHE A 184 21.44 -17.91 5.65
CA PHE A 184 21.66 -18.19 4.23
C PHE A 184 22.55 -19.43 4.03
N ALA A 185 23.70 -19.47 4.75
CA ALA A 185 24.64 -20.58 4.65
C ALA A 185 25.38 -20.76 5.98
N LYS A 186 25.39 -22.01 6.48
CA LYS A 186 26.18 -22.37 7.65
C LYS A 186 27.66 -22.46 7.30
N ASP A 187 28.49 -21.97 8.21
CA ASP A 187 29.98 -21.97 8.06
C ASP A 187 30.46 -21.55 6.66
N ARG A 188 29.83 -20.48 6.12
CA ARG A 188 29.95 -20.07 4.71
C ARG A 188 31.40 -19.94 4.22
N PHE A 189 32.30 -19.51 5.08
CA PHE A 189 33.71 -19.24 4.74
C PHE A 189 34.69 -20.21 5.39
N GLY A 190 34.22 -21.27 6.09
CA GLY A 190 35.06 -22.23 6.78
C GLY A 190 35.76 -21.66 8.03
N ASP A 191 35.23 -20.58 8.59
CA ASP A 191 35.72 -19.91 9.79
C ASP A 191 34.83 -20.12 11.03
N GLY A 192 33.81 -20.97 10.89
CA GLY A 192 32.81 -21.30 11.92
C GLY A 192 31.66 -20.32 12.04
N ARG A 193 31.63 -19.26 11.22
CA ARG A 193 30.54 -18.30 11.25
C ARG A 193 29.47 -18.62 10.18
N ASP A 194 28.23 -18.61 10.62
CA ASP A 194 27.11 -18.66 9.72
C ASP A 194 26.91 -17.29 9.04
N TRP A 195 26.43 -17.31 7.81
CA TRP A 195 26.04 -16.11 7.10
C TRP A 195 24.54 -15.99 7.07
N TYR A 196 24.02 -14.87 7.53
CA TYR A 196 22.60 -14.55 7.53
C TYR A 196 22.25 -13.62 6.36
N THR A 197 20.99 -13.60 5.94
CA THR A 197 20.52 -12.64 4.93
C THR A 197 19.18 -12.07 5.34
N LEU A 198 19.11 -10.73 5.37
CA LEU A 198 17.91 -9.93 5.41
C LEU A 198 17.97 -8.93 4.27
N GLU A 199 16.95 -8.96 3.40
CA GLU A 199 16.92 -8.18 2.17
C GLU A 199 15.48 -7.85 1.75
N GLY A 200 15.27 -7.17 0.59
CA GLY A 200 13.96 -6.98 -0.02
C GLY A 200 12.97 -6.21 0.85
N ALA A 201 13.38 -5.10 1.45
CA ALA A 201 12.51 -4.26 2.28
C ALA A 201 11.34 -3.69 1.48
N ALA A 202 10.11 -3.75 2.04
CA ALA A 202 8.95 -3.01 1.54
C ALA A 202 8.08 -2.54 2.70
N THR A 203 7.49 -1.35 2.59
CA THR A 203 6.74 -0.73 3.69
C THR A 203 5.27 -0.51 3.36
N VAL A 204 4.42 -0.56 4.39
CA VAL A 204 3.02 -0.14 4.32
C VAL A 204 2.60 0.48 5.65
N VAL A 205 1.76 1.50 5.57
CA VAL A 205 1.18 2.15 6.77
C VAL A 205 -0.23 1.65 6.98
N HIS A 206 -0.49 1.19 8.21
CA HIS A 206 -1.84 0.84 8.64
C HIS A 206 -2.08 1.36 10.06
N GLY A 207 -3.10 2.20 10.22
CA GLY A 207 -3.35 2.89 11.48
C GLY A 207 -2.18 3.79 11.90
N ASN A 208 -1.77 3.66 13.16
CA ASN A 208 -0.66 4.43 13.74
C ASN A 208 0.70 3.71 13.62
N HIS A 209 0.79 2.67 12.78
CA HIS A 209 1.99 1.87 12.64
C HIS A 209 2.46 1.81 11.19
N CYS A 210 3.77 1.78 11.05
CA CYS A 210 4.44 1.42 9.81
C CYS A 210 4.91 -0.02 9.91
N PHE A 211 4.56 -0.82 8.92
CA PHE A 211 4.97 -2.21 8.78
C PHE A 211 6.07 -2.29 7.73
N LEU A 212 7.07 -3.10 8.00
CA LEU A 212 8.17 -3.41 7.09
C LEU A 212 8.15 -4.91 6.83
N THR A 213 8.02 -5.32 5.59
CA THR A 213 8.30 -6.70 5.18
C THR A 213 9.76 -6.80 4.76
N TYR A 214 10.37 -7.95 5.01
CA TYR A 214 11.72 -8.28 4.60
C TYR A 214 11.79 -9.74 4.18
N SER A 215 12.72 -10.06 3.30
CA SER A 215 12.98 -11.44 2.91
C SER A 215 14.25 -11.95 3.59
N ALA A 216 14.25 -13.22 3.93
CA ALA A 216 15.38 -13.80 4.63
C ALA A 216 15.64 -15.26 4.25
N ASN A 217 16.84 -15.75 4.57
CA ASN A 217 17.46 -16.99 4.09
C ASN A 217 18.08 -16.77 2.69
N ALA A 218 17.81 -17.61 1.70
CA ALA A 218 18.30 -17.45 0.33
C ALA A 218 17.22 -17.77 -0.69
N TYR A 219 17.08 -16.97 -1.72
CA TYR A 219 16.09 -17.17 -2.79
C TYR A 219 16.17 -18.53 -3.48
N VAL A 220 17.34 -19.17 -3.46
CA VAL A 220 17.56 -20.52 -3.98
C VAL A 220 17.11 -21.63 -3.01
N ASN A 221 16.91 -21.32 -1.75
CA ASN A 221 16.49 -22.28 -0.73
C ASN A 221 14.96 -22.42 -0.70
N VAL A 222 14.49 -23.61 -0.36
CA VAL A 222 13.06 -23.88 -0.17
C VAL A 222 12.45 -23.10 1.00
N ASP A 223 13.29 -22.71 1.96
CA ASP A 223 12.94 -22.02 3.20
C ASP A 223 13.07 -20.49 3.11
N TYR A 224 13.28 -19.92 1.91
CA TYR A 224 13.20 -18.47 1.73
C TYR A 224 11.83 -17.97 2.12
N PHE A 225 11.74 -16.89 2.90
CA PHE A 225 10.48 -16.44 3.48
C PHE A 225 10.39 -14.92 3.54
N VAL A 226 9.16 -14.41 3.70
CA VAL A 226 8.89 -13.02 4.04
C VAL A 226 8.56 -12.92 5.53
N GLY A 227 9.36 -12.16 6.27
CA GLY A 227 9.09 -11.76 7.64
C GLY A 227 8.50 -10.35 7.72
N THR A 228 8.05 -9.96 8.92
CA THR A 228 7.52 -8.63 9.20
C THR A 228 8.20 -7.99 10.39
N ALA A 229 8.36 -6.67 10.33
CA ALA A 229 8.70 -5.84 11.46
C ALA A 229 7.73 -4.67 11.55
N VAL A 230 7.55 -4.13 12.74
CA VAL A 230 6.57 -3.08 13.02
C VAL A 230 7.24 -1.96 13.79
N ALA A 231 6.90 -0.73 13.46
CA ALA A 231 7.28 0.46 14.19
C ALA A 231 6.07 1.36 14.41
N GLU A 232 6.04 2.05 15.54
CA GLU A 232 5.11 3.15 15.76
C GLU A 232 5.49 4.34 14.89
N ASN A 233 4.52 4.99 14.24
CA ASN A 233 4.75 6.14 13.39
C ASN A 233 5.41 7.29 14.16
N LYS A 234 6.47 7.86 13.61
CA LYS A 234 7.18 9.04 14.12
C LYS A 234 7.19 10.15 13.07
N GLU A 235 7.56 11.35 13.47
CA GLU A 235 7.71 12.48 12.56
C GLU A 235 8.73 12.18 11.45
N ASN A 236 9.88 11.60 11.80
CA ASN A 236 10.87 11.16 10.83
C ASN A 236 10.93 9.63 10.77
N LEU A 237 10.96 9.07 9.59
CA LEU A 237 11.06 7.61 9.37
C LEU A 237 12.34 7.04 10.01
N ILE A 238 13.45 7.78 9.95
CA ILE A 238 14.75 7.38 10.50
C ILE A 238 14.77 7.26 12.03
N ASP A 239 13.78 7.83 12.72
CA ASP A 239 13.66 7.80 14.19
C ASP A 239 12.71 6.69 14.68
N MET A 240 12.13 5.91 13.77
CA MET A 240 11.32 4.75 14.10
C MET A 240 12.18 3.62 14.65
N VAL A 241 11.62 2.91 15.64
CA VAL A 241 12.27 1.72 16.23
C VAL A 241 11.53 0.48 15.72
N TRP A 242 12.22 -0.29 14.93
CA TRP A 242 11.67 -1.47 14.28
C TRP A 242 11.88 -2.73 15.13
N ASN A 243 10.82 -3.49 15.32
CA ASN A 243 10.87 -4.79 15.97
C ASN A 243 10.24 -5.84 15.06
N LYS A 244 10.91 -6.97 14.88
CA LYS A 244 10.32 -8.12 14.19
C LYS A 244 9.05 -8.57 14.91
N TYR A 245 8.06 -9.01 14.19
CA TYR A 245 6.82 -9.49 14.78
C TYR A 245 6.85 -11.01 14.96
N PRO A 246 6.40 -11.55 16.12
CA PRO A 246 5.92 -10.85 17.32
C PRO A 246 7.06 -10.28 18.19
N SER A 247 8.29 -10.75 18.05
CA SER A 247 9.50 -10.24 18.70
C SER A 247 10.76 -10.62 17.89
N ASN A 248 11.91 -10.03 18.23
CA ASN A 248 13.16 -10.25 17.51
C ASN A 248 13.72 -11.68 17.64
N ASP A 249 13.21 -12.48 18.56
CA ASP A 249 13.65 -13.85 18.89
C ASP A 249 12.58 -14.92 18.60
N ILE A 250 11.42 -14.53 18.05
CA ILE A 250 10.36 -15.48 17.69
C ILE A 250 10.11 -15.42 16.17
N TRP A 251 10.30 -16.56 15.53
CA TRP A 251 10.03 -16.70 14.10
C TRP A 251 8.52 -16.85 13.83
N MET A 252 7.97 -15.91 13.08
CA MET A 252 6.58 -15.93 12.62
C MET A 252 6.52 -15.27 11.23
N PRO A 253 6.74 -16.04 10.15
CA PRO A 253 6.77 -15.49 8.81
C PRO A 253 5.38 -15.05 8.34
N LEU A 254 5.34 -14.01 7.51
CA LEU A 254 4.15 -13.58 6.77
C LEU A 254 3.85 -14.54 5.61
N LEU A 255 4.89 -14.88 4.86
CA LEU A 255 4.86 -15.86 3.77
C LEU A 255 5.99 -16.86 3.95
N HIS A 256 5.66 -18.12 3.86
CA HIS A 256 6.60 -19.25 3.88
C HIS A 256 6.05 -20.38 3.00
N LYS A 257 6.90 -21.34 2.68
CA LYS A 257 6.52 -22.49 1.85
C LYS A 257 5.31 -23.24 2.39
N ASN A 258 4.57 -23.85 1.49
CA ASN A 258 3.54 -24.85 1.78
C ASN A 258 3.75 -26.11 0.91
N GLU A 259 2.74 -26.97 0.79
CA GLU A 259 2.86 -28.21 0.00
C GLU A 259 2.99 -27.96 -1.52
N LEU A 260 2.58 -26.79 -2.02
CA LEU A 260 2.47 -26.45 -3.43
C LEU A 260 3.49 -25.39 -3.88
N VAL A 261 3.90 -24.50 -2.98
CA VAL A 261 4.76 -23.34 -3.29
C VAL A 261 5.89 -23.26 -2.29
N GLU A 262 7.11 -22.97 -2.75
CA GLU A 262 8.30 -22.79 -1.94
C GLU A 262 9.12 -21.58 -2.39
N GLY A 263 10.15 -21.21 -1.64
CA GLY A 263 11.06 -20.12 -1.96
C GLY A 263 10.33 -18.78 -2.14
N THR A 264 9.37 -18.49 -1.24
CA THR A 264 8.56 -17.26 -1.28
C THR A 264 9.35 -16.09 -0.73
N GLY A 265 9.43 -15.00 -1.49
CA GLY A 265 10.17 -13.82 -1.01
C GLY A 265 10.12 -12.63 -1.96
N HIS A 266 10.89 -11.62 -1.59
CA HIS A 266 11.14 -10.36 -2.29
C HIS A 266 9.86 -9.74 -2.85
N ASN A 267 9.19 -8.97 -2.02
CA ASN A 267 7.85 -8.47 -2.30
C ASN A 267 7.79 -6.95 -2.45
N THR A 268 6.73 -6.50 -3.08
CA THR A 268 6.19 -5.14 -3.02
C THR A 268 4.79 -5.18 -2.43
N ILE A 269 4.38 -4.14 -1.71
CA ILE A 269 3.00 -3.93 -1.26
C ILE A 269 2.38 -2.81 -2.08
N VAL A 270 1.19 -3.03 -2.61
CA VAL A 270 0.51 -2.08 -3.48
C VAL A 270 -0.99 -2.04 -3.17
N LYS A 271 -1.60 -0.87 -3.34
CA LYS A 271 -3.05 -0.73 -3.25
C LYS A 271 -3.75 -1.34 -4.47
N ALA A 272 -4.85 -2.05 -4.24
CA ALA A 272 -5.77 -2.48 -5.28
C ALA A 272 -6.32 -1.31 -6.11
N PRO A 273 -6.98 -1.55 -7.26
CA PRO A 273 -7.60 -0.48 -8.06
C PRO A 273 -8.61 0.38 -7.29
N ASN A 274 -9.23 -0.15 -6.23
CA ASN A 274 -10.10 0.63 -5.33
C ASN A 274 -9.35 1.61 -4.41
N MET A 275 -8.01 1.63 -4.43
CA MET A 275 -7.13 2.50 -3.63
C MET A 275 -7.22 2.26 -2.10
N VAL A 276 -7.81 1.16 -1.68
CA VAL A 276 -8.07 0.84 -0.26
C VAL A 276 -7.36 -0.43 0.15
N ASP A 277 -7.66 -1.55 -0.51
CA ASP A 277 -7.15 -2.87 -0.13
C ASP A 277 -5.65 -2.99 -0.43
N ASP A 278 -4.89 -3.52 0.51
CA ASP A 278 -3.47 -3.80 0.34
C ASP A 278 -3.24 -5.20 -0.22
N TRP A 279 -2.34 -5.30 -1.18
CA TRP A 279 -1.92 -6.54 -1.80
C TRP A 279 -0.41 -6.69 -1.75
N ILE A 280 0.05 -7.87 -1.38
CA ILE A 280 1.47 -8.23 -1.49
C ILE A 280 1.70 -8.91 -2.83
N VAL A 281 2.66 -8.40 -3.60
CA VAL A 281 3.14 -8.99 -4.85
C VAL A 281 4.55 -9.50 -4.59
N TYR A 282 4.79 -10.77 -4.83
CA TYR A 282 6.01 -11.46 -4.44
C TYR A 282 6.37 -12.54 -5.44
N HIS A 283 7.52 -13.18 -5.30
CA HIS A 283 7.82 -14.37 -6.08
C HIS A 283 7.78 -15.66 -5.23
N GLY A 284 7.59 -16.77 -5.90
CA GLY A 284 7.72 -18.11 -5.36
C GLY A 284 7.89 -19.08 -6.53
N ARG A 285 8.21 -20.33 -6.28
CA ARG A 285 8.29 -21.38 -7.27
C ARG A 285 7.44 -22.58 -6.86
N MET A 286 7.13 -23.43 -7.82
CA MET A 286 6.38 -24.66 -7.52
C MET A 286 7.20 -25.57 -6.62
N ALA A 287 6.62 -26.03 -5.52
CA ALA A 287 7.24 -27.01 -4.64
C ALA A 287 7.47 -28.31 -5.41
N LYS A 288 8.58 -29.00 -5.10
CA LYS A 288 8.97 -30.28 -5.72
C LYS A 288 9.40 -30.18 -7.19
N GLU A 289 9.57 -28.98 -7.74
CA GLU A 289 10.38 -28.83 -8.96
C GLU A 289 11.87 -28.95 -8.60
N ASP A 290 12.62 -29.72 -9.39
CA ASP A 290 14.07 -29.75 -9.23
C ASP A 290 14.65 -28.36 -9.50
N LEU A 291 15.42 -27.81 -8.56
CA LEU A 291 16.11 -26.55 -8.75
C LEU A 291 17.19 -26.71 -9.81
N ILE A 292 17.00 -26.08 -10.95
CA ILE A 292 17.97 -26.05 -12.04
C ILE A 292 18.75 -24.74 -11.92
N LEU A 293 19.98 -24.81 -11.45
CA LEU A 293 20.88 -23.64 -11.41
C LEU A 293 21.00 -23.05 -12.83
N GLU A 294 21.10 -21.73 -12.93
CA GLU A 294 21.15 -20.96 -14.18
C GLU A 294 19.82 -20.86 -14.94
N THR A 295 18.72 -21.40 -14.43
CA THR A 295 17.41 -21.26 -15.02
C THR A 295 16.48 -20.53 -14.05
N GLU A 296 15.81 -19.46 -14.52
CA GLU A 296 14.83 -18.77 -13.70
C GLU A 296 13.57 -19.63 -13.52
N GLN A 297 13.24 -19.92 -12.27
CA GLN A 297 12.08 -20.74 -11.91
C GLN A 297 11.09 -20.00 -11.00
N ARG A 298 11.42 -18.76 -10.59
CA ARG A 298 10.52 -17.94 -9.78
C ARG A 298 9.35 -17.45 -10.62
N GLU A 299 8.17 -17.42 -10.00
CA GLU A 299 6.90 -17.00 -10.62
C GLU A 299 6.31 -15.88 -9.76
N MET A 300 5.85 -14.81 -10.40
CA MET A 300 5.18 -13.74 -9.71
C MET A 300 3.80 -14.16 -9.23
N ARG A 301 3.51 -13.85 -7.97
CA ARG A 301 2.30 -14.18 -7.24
C ARG A 301 1.80 -12.95 -6.50
N MET A 302 0.52 -12.95 -6.12
CA MET A 302 -0.08 -11.90 -5.32
C MET A 302 -1.17 -12.43 -4.40
N ASP A 303 -1.25 -11.89 -3.21
CA ASP A 303 -2.25 -12.23 -2.21
C ASP A 303 -2.71 -10.98 -1.44
N PRO A 304 -3.96 -10.95 -0.92
CA PRO A 304 -4.43 -9.83 -0.13
C PRO A 304 -3.76 -9.80 1.24
N LEU A 305 -3.53 -8.58 1.75
CA LEU A 305 -3.06 -8.33 3.10
C LEU A 305 -4.20 -7.90 4.00
N MET A 306 -4.17 -8.40 5.22
CA MET A 306 -5.07 -8.01 6.31
C MET A 306 -4.23 -7.65 7.54
N PHE A 307 -4.81 -6.88 8.46
CA PHE A 307 -4.13 -6.43 9.66
C PHE A 307 -4.92 -6.78 10.92
N ASN A 308 -4.22 -7.23 11.94
CA ASN A 308 -4.75 -7.48 13.27
C ASN A 308 -3.88 -6.75 14.31
N GLY A 309 -4.15 -5.47 14.52
CA GLY A 309 -3.30 -4.63 15.36
C GLY A 309 -1.88 -4.56 14.84
N LEU A 310 -0.92 -5.17 15.54
CA LEU A 310 0.50 -5.21 15.14
C LEU A 310 0.84 -6.40 14.22
N GLN A 311 -0.10 -7.28 13.94
CA GLN A 311 0.10 -8.42 13.06
C GLN A 311 -0.37 -8.09 11.64
N MET A 312 0.52 -8.25 10.67
CA MET A 312 0.17 -8.37 9.28
C MET A 312 -0.17 -9.82 8.96
N ILE A 313 -1.23 -10.07 8.20
CA ILE A 313 -1.75 -11.41 7.89
C ILE A 313 -1.85 -11.54 6.37
N CYS A 314 -1.35 -12.66 5.86
CA CYS A 314 -1.51 -13.09 4.48
C CYS A 314 -1.88 -14.57 4.46
N ASN A 315 -2.89 -14.95 3.70
CA ASN A 315 -3.26 -16.35 3.52
C ASN A 315 -2.42 -17.09 2.47
N GLY A 316 -1.47 -16.37 1.84
CA GLY A 316 -0.53 -16.91 0.86
C GLY A 316 0.54 -17.82 1.47
N PRO A 317 1.34 -18.46 0.60
CA PRO A 317 1.23 -18.41 -0.85
C PRO A 317 0.05 -19.26 -1.35
N THR A 318 -0.87 -18.64 -2.08
CA THR A 318 -2.05 -19.34 -2.62
C THR A 318 -1.78 -19.90 -4.02
N GLN A 319 -2.52 -20.96 -4.37
CA GLN A 319 -2.61 -21.50 -5.72
C GLN A 319 -4.07 -21.80 -6.13
N GLU A 320 -4.97 -21.76 -5.16
CA GLU A 320 -6.39 -21.92 -5.37
C GLU A 320 -7.02 -20.64 -5.94
N ALA A 321 -8.22 -20.76 -6.49
CA ALA A 321 -8.97 -19.62 -7.00
C ALA A 321 -9.31 -18.63 -5.88
N GLN A 322 -8.93 -17.38 -6.06
CA GLN A 322 -9.23 -16.28 -5.14
C GLN A 322 -9.85 -15.10 -5.89
N LYS A 323 -10.57 -14.24 -5.17
CA LYS A 323 -11.20 -13.07 -5.78
C LYS A 323 -10.16 -12.10 -6.33
N VAL A 324 -10.49 -11.51 -7.47
CA VAL A 324 -9.67 -10.44 -8.05
C VAL A 324 -9.66 -9.19 -7.15
N PRO A 325 -8.61 -8.36 -7.20
CA PRO A 325 -8.57 -7.08 -6.51
C PRO A 325 -9.79 -6.21 -6.86
N GLN A 326 -10.35 -5.55 -5.86
CA GLN A 326 -11.55 -4.76 -6.04
C GLN A 326 -11.29 -3.50 -6.88
N MET A 327 -12.22 -3.21 -7.78
CA MET A 327 -12.20 -2.01 -8.61
C MET A 327 -12.80 -0.81 -7.87
N ALA A 328 -12.41 0.40 -8.25
CA ALA A 328 -13.06 1.62 -7.76
C ALA A 328 -14.52 1.73 -8.28
N ALA A 329 -15.35 2.52 -7.59
CA ALA A 329 -16.75 2.74 -7.99
C ALA A 329 -16.89 3.43 -9.35
N VAL A 330 -15.97 4.33 -9.65
CA VAL A 330 -15.89 5.05 -10.92
C VAL A 330 -14.42 5.22 -11.28
N CYS A 331 -14.08 4.87 -12.51
CA CYS A 331 -12.79 5.13 -13.13
C CYS A 331 -12.96 5.93 -14.41
N LYS A 332 -12.04 6.85 -14.68
CA LYS A 332 -11.96 7.59 -15.95
C LYS A 332 -10.50 7.80 -16.31
N LYS A 333 -10.18 7.76 -17.59
CA LYS A 333 -8.81 7.98 -18.10
C LYS A 333 -8.80 8.94 -19.30
N ASP A 334 -7.69 9.60 -19.50
CA ASP A 334 -7.32 10.38 -20.69
C ASP A 334 -8.36 11.43 -21.12
N LEU A 335 -8.90 12.20 -20.18
CA LEU A 335 -9.84 13.26 -20.46
C LEU A 335 -9.12 14.60 -20.64
N LYS A 336 -9.45 15.31 -21.72
CA LYS A 336 -9.06 16.72 -21.92
C LYS A 336 -10.12 17.62 -21.29
N ILE A 337 -9.69 18.55 -20.45
CA ILE A 337 -10.56 19.44 -19.68
C ILE A 337 -10.20 20.88 -20.03
N ASN A 338 -11.13 21.57 -20.69
CA ASN A 338 -11.03 22.97 -21.05
C ASN A 338 -12.16 23.83 -20.45
N GLN A 339 -13.06 23.19 -19.72
CA GLN A 339 -14.19 23.78 -19.02
C GLN A 339 -14.57 22.89 -17.84
N GLN A 340 -15.72 23.11 -17.21
CA GLN A 340 -16.20 22.27 -16.12
C GLN A 340 -16.64 20.88 -16.61
N VAL A 341 -16.13 19.83 -15.96
CA VAL A 341 -16.47 18.43 -16.23
C VAL A 341 -16.84 17.72 -14.93
N TRP A 342 -17.97 17.04 -14.93
CA TRP A 342 -18.42 16.21 -13.80
C TRP A 342 -17.95 14.76 -13.99
N LEU A 343 -17.34 14.21 -12.95
CA LEU A 343 -16.69 12.90 -12.99
C LEU A 343 -17.51 11.81 -12.29
N ALA A 344 -18.08 12.13 -11.12
CA ALA A 344 -18.82 11.18 -10.29
C ALA A 344 -19.87 11.87 -9.40
N GLN A 345 -20.68 11.06 -8.71
CA GLN A 345 -21.54 11.48 -7.60
C GLN A 345 -21.30 10.58 -6.41
N MET A 346 -20.92 11.16 -5.26
CA MET A 346 -20.55 10.41 -4.06
C MET A 346 -21.28 10.93 -2.82
N GLY A 347 -21.43 10.04 -1.83
CA GLY A 347 -21.89 10.37 -0.49
C GLY A 347 -20.87 11.18 0.30
N LYS A 348 -21.00 11.14 1.63
CA LYS A 348 -20.11 11.89 2.55
C LYS A 348 -18.83 11.15 2.90
N PHE A 349 -18.67 9.91 2.47
CA PHE A 349 -17.53 9.06 2.76
C PHE A 349 -16.98 8.46 1.47
N TYR A 350 -15.79 8.89 1.08
CA TYR A 350 -15.13 8.37 -0.10
C TYR A 350 -13.63 8.65 -0.06
N ARG A 351 -12.87 7.85 -0.81
CA ARG A 351 -11.51 8.12 -1.27
C ARG A 351 -11.53 8.34 -2.77
N CYS A 352 -10.87 9.38 -3.25
CA CYS A 352 -10.68 9.60 -4.67
C CYS A 352 -9.24 9.98 -4.99
N GLU A 353 -8.83 9.68 -6.21
CA GLU A 353 -7.52 9.96 -6.76
C GLU A 353 -7.66 10.65 -8.11
N TYR A 354 -6.88 11.69 -8.30
CA TYR A 354 -6.76 12.41 -9.56
C TYR A 354 -5.29 12.43 -9.99
N TRP A 355 -5.02 12.09 -11.25
CA TRP A 355 -3.74 12.35 -11.90
C TRP A 355 -3.93 13.41 -12.96
N ILE A 356 -3.36 14.60 -12.75
CA ILE A 356 -3.64 15.81 -13.55
C ILE A 356 -2.34 16.45 -13.98
N SER A 357 -2.29 16.93 -15.24
CA SER A 357 -1.29 17.87 -15.70
C SER A 357 -1.97 19.06 -16.40
N ALA A 358 -1.33 20.23 -16.37
CA ALA A 358 -1.76 21.42 -17.08
C ALA A 358 -0.99 21.56 -18.40
N VAL A 359 -1.66 22.05 -19.44
CA VAL A 359 -0.99 22.29 -20.74
C VAL A 359 -0.13 23.55 -20.68
N GLN A 360 -0.53 24.52 -19.85
CA GLN A 360 0.13 25.83 -19.72
C GLN A 360 0.45 26.12 -18.25
N ASN A 361 1.61 26.75 -18.03
CA ASN A 361 2.10 27.11 -16.70
C ASN A 361 2.40 28.64 -16.67
N HIS A 362 1.37 29.48 -16.55
CA HIS A 362 1.54 30.91 -16.37
C HIS A 362 0.72 31.46 -15.22
N ILE A 363 1.00 32.69 -14.80
CA ILE A 363 0.53 33.28 -13.53
C ILE A 363 -0.99 33.34 -13.36
N GLY A 364 -1.76 33.33 -14.45
CA GLY A 364 -3.22 33.35 -14.43
C GLY A 364 -3.87 31.96 -14.39
N CYS A 365 -3.08 30.89 -14.63
CA CYS A 365 -3.61 29.54 -14.71
C CYS A 365 -3.98 28.99 -13.31
N ARG A 366 -5.15 28.38 -13.25
CA ARG A 366 -5.61 27.65 -12.08
C ARG A 366 -6.60 26.57 -12.50
N TYR A 367 -6.85 25.64 -11.61
CA TYR A 367 -7.98 24.72 -11.72
C TYR A 367 -8.61 24.45 -10.36
N ASP A 368 -9.90 24.17 -10.38
CA ASP A 368 -10.72 23.85 -9.23
C ASP A 368 -11.13 22.38 -9.31
N ILE A 369 -10.90 21.62 -8.25
CA ILE A 369 -11.41 20.25 -8.08
C ILE A 369 -12.57 20.32 -7.09
N TYR A 370 -13.79 20.10 -7.58
CA TYR A 370 -14.96 20.04 -6.73
C TYR A 370 -15.01 18.71 -5.99
N LEU A 371 -14.84 18.77 -4.68
CA LEU A 371 -14.86 17.64 -3.77
C LEU A 371 -16.29 17.36 -3.28
N ALA A 372 -17.12 18.40 -3.19
CA ALA A 372 -18.55 18.31 -2.96
C ALA A 372 -19.24 19.48 -3.65
N TRP A 373 -20.14 19.20 -4.54
CA TRP A 373 -20.89 20.24 -5.24
C TRP A 373 -22.39 19.92 -5.31
N SER A 374 -23.17 20.78 -4.72
CA SER A 374 -24.64 20.73 -4.73
C SER A 374 -25.23 21.68 -5.78
N ASN A 375 -24.72 22.91 -5.81
CA ASN A 375 -25.07 23.97 -6.75
C ASN A 375 -24.03 25.09 -6.70
N THR A 376 -24.22 26.14 -7.50
CA THR A 376 -23.27 27.28 -7.61
C THR A 376 -23.10 28.10 -6.32
N GLN A 377 -23.95 27.92 -5.32
CA GLN A 377 -23.89 28.63 -4.04
C GLN A 377 -23.42 27.74 -2.88
N ASN A 378 -23.34 26.41 -3.12
CA ASN A 378 -23.02 25.44 -2.06
C ASN A 378 -22.08 24.36 -2.60
N TYR A 379 -20.81 24.42 -2.21
CA TYR A 379 -19.78 23.48 -2.65
C TYR A 379 -18.56 23.49 -1.70
N VAL A 380 -17.75 22.45 -1.83
CA VAL A 380 -16.37 22.36 -1.29
C VAL A 380 -15.45 22.04 -2.45
N LYS A 381 -14.38 22.82 -2.61
CA LYS A 381 -13.40 22.63 -3.68
C LYS A 381 -11.97 22.76 -3.20
N LEU A 382 -11.07 22.07 -3.87
CA LEU A 382 -9.63 22.31 -3.84
C LEU A 382 -9.28 23.18 -5.04
N GLN A 383 -8.57 24.28 -4.81
CA GLN A 383 -8.15 25.21 -5.85
C GLN A 383 -6.63 25.20 -5.95
N ILE A 384 -6.12 24.87 -7.14
CA ILE A 384 -4.69 24.87 -7.43
C ILE A 384 -4.37 26.07 -8.30
N HIS A 385 -3.61 27.01 -7.77
CA HIS A 385 -3.07 28.16 -8.49
C HIS A 385 -1.70 27.84 -9.08
N ILE A 386 -1.66 27.48 -10.35
CA ILE A 386 -0.43 27.09 -11.05
C ILE A 386 0.63 28.19 -10.96
N GLY A 387 0.30 29.42 -11.38
CA GLY A 387 1.27 30.50 -11.42
C GLY A 387 1.71 31.08 -10.07
N ARG A 388 1.04 30.69 -8.97
CA ARG A 388 1.40 31.09 -7.60
C ARG A 388 1.99 29.94 -6.80
N SER A 389 1.92 28.72 -7.33
CA SER A 389 2.28 27.48 -6.64
C SER A 389 1.59 27.37 -5.26
N THR A 390 0.25 27.57 -5.24
CA THR A 390 -0.55 27.47 -4.02
C THR A 390 -1.70 26.48 -4.19
N CYS A 391 -1.98 25.77 -3.10
CA CYS A 391 -3.11 24.87 -2.95
C CYS A 391 -4.03 25.42 -1.86
N GLU A 392 -5.30 25.64 -2.19
CA GLU A 392 -6.28 26.20 -1.26
C GLU A 392 -7.52 25.32 -1.21
N MET A 393 -8.06 25.08 -0.02
CA MET A 393 -9.36 24.45 0.14
C MET A 393 -10.40 25.49 0.50
N ILE A 394 -11.51 25.51 -0.20
CA ILE A 394 -12.56 26.52 -0.10
C ILE A 394 -13.90 25.84 0.15
N GLU A 395 -14.60 26.30 1.18
CA GLU A 395 -16.00 26.01 1.45
C GLU A 395 -16.88 27.17 1.00
N CYS A 396 -17.93 26.92 0.25
CA CYS A 396 -18.94 27.90 -0.12
C CYS A 396 -20.31 27.48 0.39
N VAL A 397 -20.96 28.34 1.16
CA VAL A 397 -22.32 28.11 1.65
C VAL A 397 -23.13 29.39 1.47
N ASN A 398 -24.29 29.29 0.79
CA ASN A 398 -25.15 30.41 0.42
C ASN A 398 -24.38 31.54 -0.30
N ALA A 399 -23.53 31.16 -1.26
CA ALA A 399 -22.66 32.04 -2.03
C ALA A 399 -21.58 32.79 -1.21
N VAL A 400 -21.31 32.40 0.02
CA VAL A 400 -20.24 32.96 0.86
C VAL A 400 -19.08 31.95 0.91
N GLU A 401 -17.99 32.28 0.25
CA GLU A 401 -16.75 31.49 0.29
C GLU A 401 -15.96 31.74 1.60
N GLN A 402 -15.36 30.67 2.10
CA GLN A 402 -14.40 30.68 3.19
C GLN A 402 -13.21 29.78 2.82
N VAL A 403 -11.98 30.30 2.92
CA VAL A 403 -10.77 29.52 2.78
C VAL A 403 -10.55 28.73 4.07
N LEU A 404 -10.45 27.42 3.96
CA LEU A 404 -10.23 26.50 5.07
C LEU A 404 -8.74 26.27 5.34
N PHE A 405 -7.94 26.17 4.27
CA PHE A 405 -6.47 26.23 4.33
C PHE A 405 -5.92 26.87 3.05
N SER A 406 -4.69 27.37 3.12
CA SER A 406 -3.94 27.88 1.98
C SER A 406 -2.45 27.59 2.20
N GLU A 407 -1.85 26.80 1.32
CA GLU A 407 -0.48 26.33 1.43
C GLU A 407 0.32 26.60 0.17
N LYS A 408 1.63 26.85 0.35
CA LYS A 408 2.56 27.00 -0.78
C LYS A 408 3.18 25.66 -1.13
N LEU A 409 3.22 25.36 -2.42
CA LEU A 409 3.96 24.25 -2.99
C LEU A 409 5.38 24.70 -3.40
N GLU A 410 6.25 23.76 -3.73
CA GLU A 410 7.62 24.04 -4.14
C GLU A 410 7.68 25.01 -5.34
N GLN A 411 8.70 25.88 -5.36
CA GLN A 411 8.88 26.85 -6.45
C GLN A 411 9.14 26.18 -7.81
N ASN A 412 9.72 24.98 -7.80
CA ASN A 412 10.09 24.24 -9.00
C ASN A 412 9.06 23.14 -9.37
N TYR A 413 7.84 23.26 -8.89
CA TYR A 413 6.76 22.33 -9.17
C TYR A 413 6.31 22.47 -10.62
N ASP A 414 6.53 21.44 -11.44
CA ASP A 414 6.20 21.47 -12.87
C ASP A 414 4.79 20.95 -13.13
N TYR A 415 3.81 21.83 -13.13
CA TYR A 415 2.41 21.47 -13.36
C TYR A 415 2.12 20.90 -14.76
N THR A 416 3.09 20.91 -15.68
CA THR A 416 2.90 20.36 -17.03
C THR A 416 3.07 18.84 -17.09
N VAL A 417 3.53 18.25 -16.01
CA VAL A 417 3.65 16.79 -15.83
C VAL A 417 2.55 16.26 -14.91
N PRO A 418 2.25 14.94 -14.93
CA PRO A 418 1.22 14.37 -14.05
C PRO A 418 1.54 14.51 -12.57
N HIS A 419 0.57 14.99 -11.80
CA HIS A 419 0.59 15.06 -10.35
C HIS A 419 -0.59 14.30 -9.76
N CYS A 420 -0.35 13.63 -8.64
CA CYS A 420 -1.34 12.85 -7.93
C CYS A 420 -2.01 13.68 -6.83
N ILE A 421 -3.32 13.71 -6.81
CA ILE A 421 -4.11 14.33 -5.75
C ILE A 421 -5.07 13.27 -5.20
N CYS A 422 -4.79 12.78 -3.99
CA CYS A 422 -5.68 11.89 -3.26
C CYS A 422 -6.51 12.68 -2.25
N VAL A 423 -7.79 12.37 -2.14
CA VAL A 423 -8.66 12.99 -1.15
C VAL A 423 -9.47 11.92 -0.42
N ASP A 424 -9.37 11.93 0.91
CA ASP A 424 -10.26 11.20 1.80
C ASP A 424 -11.30 12.16 2.38
N ARG A 425 -12.58 11.89 2.13
CA ARG A 425 -13.69 12.60 2.78
C ARG A 425 -14.35 11.73 3.82
N LYS A 426 -14.39 12.21 5.04
CA LYS A 426 -15.10 11.61 6.17
C LYS A 426 -16.10 12.64 6.71
N LYS A 427 -17.30 12.68 6.13
CA LYS A 427 -18.37 13.64 6.42
C LYS A 427 -17.96 15.08 6.12
N ASP A 428 -17.59 15.85 7.11
CA ASP A 428 -17.13 17.25 7.02
C ASP A 428 -15.60 17.38 7.08
N LYS A 429 -14.87 16.31 7.38
CA LYS A 429 -13.40 16.23 7.38
C LYS A 429 -12.89 15.83 6.01
N TYR A 430 -11.92 16.58 5.50
CA TYR A 430 -11.20 16.29 4.26
C TYR A 430 -9.71 16.20 4.54
N THR A 431 -9.10 15.10 4.11
CA THR A 431 -7.65 14.93 4.06
C THR A 431 -7.21 14.92 2.61
N VAL A 432 -6.35 15.85 2.24
CA VAL A 432 -5.81 15.99 0.88
C VAL A 432 -4.34 15.62 0.90
N ILE A 433 -3.95 14.67 0.05
CA ILE A 433 -2.57 14.25 -0.13
C ILE A 433 -2.15 14.57 -1.56
N LEU A 434 -1.09 15.36 -1.72
CA LEU A 434 -0.55 15.76 -3.01
C LEU A 434 0.82 15.10 -3.21
N ASP A 435 0.95 14.28 -4.26
CA ASP A 435 2.16 13.54 -4.65
C ASP A 435 2.79 12.73 -3.51
N GLU A 436 1.97 12.17 -2.60
CA GLU A 436 2.41 11.49 -1.38
C GLU A 436 3.30 12.34 -0.44
N LYS A 437 3.61 13.57 -0.84
CA LYS A 437 4.52 14.48 -0.14
C LYS A 437 3.80 15.44 0.80
N TYR A 438 2.77 16.12 0.32
CA TYR A 438 2.04 17.11 1.12
C TYR A 438 0.74 16.52 1.64
N CYS A 439 0.47 16.68 2.94
CA CYS A 439 -0.75 16.21 3.58
C CYS A 439 -1.43 17.37 4.31
N PHE A 440 -2.66 17.69 3.90
CA PHE A 440 -3.47 18.76 4.48
C PHE A 440 -4.78 18.21 5.03
N CYS A 441 -5.21 18.70 6.17
CA CYS A 441 -6.48 18.33 6.77
C CYS A 441 -7.34 19.59 7.02
N ALA A 442 -8.61 19.55 6.61
CA ALA A 442 -9.56 20.64 6.83
C ALA A 442 -10.96 20.13 7.15
N TYR A 443 -11.74 20.98 7.80
CA TYR A 443 -13.12 20.70 8.17
C TYR A 443 -14.08 21.72 7.52
N ALA A 444 -15.01 21.24 6.70
CA ALA A 444 -16.06 22.03 6.07
C ALA A 444 -17.36 21.95 6.89
N HIS A 445 -17.34 22.54 8.08
CA HIS A 445 -18.44 22.43 9.06
C HIS A 445 -19.73 23.12 8.64
N ARG A 446 -19.66 24.12 7.75
CA ARG A 446 -20.83 24.86 7.29
C ARG A 446 -21.56 24.15 6.16
N TYR A 447 -20.81 23.32 5.40
CA TYR A 447 -21.34 22.59 4.26
C TYR A 447 -22.01 21.29 4.71
N ASP A 448 -23.31 21.20 4.55
CA ASP A 448 -24.05 19.96 4.78
C ASP A 448 -24.97 19.64 3.58
N SER A 449 -24.65 18.60 2.85
CA SER A 449 -25.45 18.09 1.77
C SER A 449 -26.33 16.94 2.26
N GLN A 450 -27.62 17.01 1.94
CA GLN A 450 -28.59 15.93 2.22
C GLN A 450 -28.64 14.89 1.08
N ARG A 451 -27.86 15.08 0.01
CA ARG A 451 -27.84 14.24 -1.18
C ARG A 451 -26.40 13.88 -1.56
N LYS A 452 -26.26 12.99 -2.54
CA LYS A 452 -24.95 12.75 -3.16
C LYS A 452 -24.45 14.02 -3.84
N ASP A 453 -23.22 14.39 -3.55
CA ASP A 453 -22.52 15.53 -4.14
C ASP A 453 -21.87 15.15 -5.46
N ARG A 454 -21.73 16.10 -6.38
CA ARG A 454 -20.95 15.92 -7.60
C ARG A 454 -19.47 16.16 -7.32
N LEU A 455 -18.64 15.32 -7.89
CA LEU A 455 -17.19 15.50 -8.00
C LEU A 455 -16.86 15.92 -9.42
N GLY A 456 -15.96 16.89 -9.57
CA GLY A 456 -15.63 17.39 -10.90
C GLY A 456 -14.40 18.27 -10.91
N ILE A 457 -14.04 18.73 -12.10
CA ILE A 457 -12.88 19.61 -12.33
C ILE A 457 -13.33 20.75 -13.22
N GLU A 458 -12.80 21.94 -12.97
CA GLU A 458 -12.98 23.13 -13.80
C GLU A 458 -11.63 23.81 -14.06
N ALA A 459 -11.32 24.06 -15.31
CA ALA A 459 -10.07 24.66 -15.75
C ALA A 459 -10.24 26.15 -16.04
N TYR A 460 -9.25 26.97 -15.67
CA TYR A 460 -9.22 28.40 -15.89
C TYR A 460 -7.89 28.83 -16.51
N PHE A 461 -7.95 29.41 -17.71
CA PHE A 461 -6.80 29.93 -18.45
C PHE A 461 -5.71 28.90 -18.80
N SER A 462 -5.99 27.60 -18.66
CA SER A 462 -5.16 26.51 -19.10
C SER A 462 -6.04 25.29 -19.36
N ASP A 463 -5.79 24.57 -20.44
CA ASP A 463 -6.34 23.23 -20.61
C ASP A 463 -5.63 22.25 -19.67
N LEU A 464 -6.35 21.25 -19.21
CA LEU A 464 -5.83 20.17 -18.37
C LEU A 464 -5.92 18.84 -19.09
N THR A 465 -5.03 17.94 -18.73
CA THR A 465 -5.16 16.51 -19.00
C THR A 465 -5.42 15.80 -17.67
N LEU A 466 -6.57 15.17 -17.55
CA LEU A 466 -6.85 14.20 -16.51
C LEU A 466 -6.41 12.84 -17.03
N HIS A 467 -5.24 12.39 -16.60
CA HIS A 467 -4.67 11.09 -16.99
C HIS A 467 -5.45 9.94 -16.39
N SER A 468 -5.83 10.07 -15.11
CA SER A 468 -6.76 9.14 -14.47
C SER A 468 -7.54 9.79 -13.34
N PHE A 469 -8.71 9.27 -13.09
CA PHE A 469 -9.56 9.53 -11.95
C PHE A 469 -10.15 8.23 -11.45
N ALA A 470 -10.11 8.02 -10.15
CA ALA A 470 -10.79 6.90 -9.49
C ALA A 470 -11.47 7.38 -8.21
N VAL A 471 -12.60 6.78 -7.86
CA VAL A 471 -13.28 7.06 -6.59
C VAL A 471 -13.94 5.80 -6.02
N THR A 472 -13.79 5.59 -4.72
CA THR A 472 -14.36 4.46 -3.96
C THR A 472 -15.14 5.00 -2.76
N GLU A 473 -16.32 4.41 -2.50
CA GLU A 473 -17.10 4.68 -1.29
C GLU A 473 -16.48 3.89 -0.13
N THR A 474 -15.73 4.59 0.70
CA THR A 474 -14.94 3.98 1.78
C THR A 474 -14.68 4.97 2.90
N PHE A 475 -14.41 4.47 4.09
CA PHE A 475 -13.84 5.22 5.18
C PHE A 475 -13.07 4.31 6.15
N ASP A 476 -12.03 4.87 6.73
CA ASP A 476 -11.19 4.28 7.76
C ASP A 476 -11.24 5.19 9.00
N LEU A 477 -11.81 4.70 10.09
CA LEU A 477 -12.02 5.45 11.33
C LEU A 477 -11.05 4.97 12.40
N ILE A 478 -10.18 5.88 12.84
CA ILE A 478 -9.19 5.64 13.91
C ILE A 478 -9.29 6.76 14.93
N GLY A 479 -9.09 6.42 16.21
CA GLY A 479 -9.09 7.40 17.30
C GLY A 479 -10.38 8.24 17.30
N LYS A 480 -10.27 9.56 17.29
CA LYS A 480 -11.41 10.47 17.33
C LYS A 480 -12.37 10.37 16.15
N ASP A 481 -11.90 9.86 14.99
CA ASP A 481 -12.77 9.68 13.82
C ASP A 481 -13.83 8.59 14.05
N LEU A 482 -13.66 7.71 15.05
CA LEU A 482 -14.66 6.71 15.45
C LEU A 482 -16.01 7.32 15.88
N VAL A 483 -16.09 8.62 16.11
CA VAL A 483 -17.37 9.33 16.28
C VAL A 483 -18.30 9.13 15.09
N TYR A 484 -17.77 8.90 13.89
CA TYR A 484 -18.56 8.65 12.66
C TYR A 484 -19.00 7.19 12.48
N LEU A 485 -18.69 6.30 13.45
CA LEU A 485 -19.14 4.90 13.42
C LEU A 485 -20.68 4.76 13.38
N ASP A 486 -21.38 5.80 13.83
CA ASP A 486 -22.83 5.90 13.77
C ASP A 486 -23.41 5.91 12.34
N GLU A 487 -22.56 6.07 11.30
CA GLU A 487 -22.99 5.92 9.90
C GLU A 487 -23.46 4.49 9.62
N ASN A 488 -22.65 3.49 9.99
CA ASN A 488 -22.93 2.08 9.71
C ASN A 488 -23.53 1.31 10.90
N TYR A 489 -23.41 1.84 12.12
CA TYR A 489 -23.92 1.18 13.32
C TYR A 489 -24.80 2.09 14.17
N ARG A 490 -25.86 1.52 14.73
CA ARG A 490 -26.59 2.12 15.83
C ARG A 490 -25.97 1.67 17.15
N LEU A 491 -25.41 2.60 17.91
CA LEU A 491 -24.88 2.37 19.24
C LEU A 491 -26.01 2.47 20.26
N GLU A 492 -26.19 1.43 21.07
CA GLU A 492 -27.30 1.40 22.07
C GLU A 492 -26.90 2.00 23.43
N GLN A 493 -25.59 2.22 23.65
CA GLN A 493 -25.06 2.80 24.90
C GLN A 493 -24.17 4.01 24.61
N ASN A 494 -23.98 4.83 25.65
CA ASN A 494 -23.06 5.96 25.58
C ASN A 494 -21.60 5.48 25.55
N VAL A 495 -20.80 6.09 24.69
CA VAL A 495 -19.39 5.79 24.49
C VAL A 495 -18.50 6.97 24.85
N ASN A 496 -17.24 6.70 25.14
CA ASN A 496 -16.16 7.66 25.14
C ASN A 496 -15.35 7.43 23.86
N VAL A 497 -14.99 8.51 23.18
CA VAL A 497 -14.14 8.48 21.98
C VAL A 497 -12.96 9.40 22.22
N ASP A 498 -11.76 8.87 22.09
CA ASP A 498 -10.49 9.60 22.25
C ASP A 498 -9.48 9.16 21.18
N ASP A 499 -8.23 9.59 21.30
CA ASP A 499 -7.16 9.24 20.35
C ASP A 499 -6.79 7.75 20.39
N GLU A 500 -7.10 7.04 21.48
CA GLU A 500 -6.84 5.60 21.62
C GLU A 500 -7.99 4.73 21.07
N GLY A 501 -9.16 5.30 20.80
CA GLY A 501 -10.29 4.58 20.26
C GLY A 501 -11.64 4.90 20.90
N MET A 502 -12.61 4.00 20.69
CA MET A 502 -13.95 4.09 21.25
C MET A 502 -14.18 3.02 22.31
N ALA A 503 -14.55 3.41 23.51
CA ALA A 503 -14.88 2.50 24.61
C ALA A 503 -16.28 2.78 25.16
N PRO A 504 -17.01 1.75 25.65
CA PRO A 504 -18.27 1.96 26.35
C PRO A 504 -18.06 2.68 27.67
N LYS A 505 -18.94 3.62 28.02
CA LYS A 505 -18.95 4.26 29.37
C LYS A 505 -19.31 3.27 30.50
N ARG A 506 -19.96 2.17 30.14
CA ARG A 506 -20.27 1.04 31.02
C ARG A 506 -19.75 -0.22 30.32
N HIS A 507 -19.47 -1.26 31.05
CA HIS A 507 -18.79 -2.48 30.61
C HIS A 507 -19.28 -3.15 29.30
N VAL A 508 -20.42 -2.73 28.73
CA VAL A 508 -21.01 -3.36 27.53
C VAL A 508 -21.38 -2.29 26.50
N LEU A 509 -21.07 -2.53 25.25
CA LEU A 509 -21.51 -1.77 24.07
C LEU A 509 -22.22 -2.74 23.11
N ASN A 510 -23.48 -2.47 22.80
CA ASN A 510 -24.21 -3.14 21.73
C ASN A 510 -24.23 -2.26 20.48
N MET A 511 -23.81 -2.86 19.39
CA MET A 511 -23.73 -2.22 18.07
C MET A 511 -24.66 -2.96 17.11
N LYS A 512 -25.68 -2.28 16.61
CA LYS A 512 -26.59 -2.83 15.60
C LYS A 512 -26.25 -2.27 14.23
N SER A 513 -25.93 -3.16 13.30
CA SER A 513 -25.62 -2.78 11.93
C SER A 513 -26.82 -2.11 11.27
N LYS A 514 -26.54 -1.03 10.54
CA LYS A 514 -27.48 -0.37 9.62
C LYS A 514 -27.30 -0.86 8.18
N LEU A 515 -26.30 -1.71 7.93
CA LEU A 515 -25.99 -2.25 6.61
C LEU A 515 -27.03 -3.34 6.28
N THR A 516 -27.81 -3.10 5.24
CA THR A 516 -28.92 -3.96 4.82
C THR A 516 -28.73 -4.54 3.43
N LYS A 517 -27.60 -4.26 2.77
CA LYS A 517 -27.29 -4.71 1.42
C LYS A 517 -25.89 -5.33 1.39
N SER A 518 -25.75 -6.29 0.53
CA SER A 518 -24.52 -6.95 0.13
C SER A 518 -23.62 -6.02 -0.70
N ASP A 519 -22.39 -6.45 -0.93
CA ASP A 519 -21.32 -5.83 -1.70
C ASP A 519 -20.52 -4.80 -0.91
N TYR A 520 -19.97 -5.23 0.23
CA TYR A 520 -19.03 -4.44 1.02
C TYR A 520 -18.00 -5.32 1.74
N VAL A 521 -16.92 -4.67 2.14
CA VAL A 521 -15.95 -5.21 3.09
C VAL A 521 -15.98 -4.34 4.34
N GLU A 522 -15.96 -4.95 5.51
CA GLU A 522 -15.75 -4.26 6.78
C GLU A 522 -14.67 -4.97 7.62
N GLU A 523 -13.85 -4.15 8.25
CA GLU A 523 -12.82 -4.57 9.18
C GLU A 523 -13.01 -3.83 10.50
N ILE A 524 -12.92 -4.57 11.62
CA ILE A 524 -13.01 -4.00 12.95
C ILE A 524 -11.84 -4.52 13.77
N GLN A 525 -11.04 -3.60 14.30
CA GLN A 525 -9.98 -3.93 15.24
C GLN A 525 -10.38 -3.54 16.65
N LEU A 526 -10.22 -4.48 17.56
CA LEU A 526 -10.69 -4.42 18.94
C LEU A 526 -9.58 -4.78 19.91
N GLU A 527 -9.61 -4.19 21.11
CA GLU A 527 -8.70 -4.52 22.21
C GLU A 527 -9.48 -4.75 23.50
N ALA A 528 -9.21 -5.85 24.18
CA ALA A 528 -9.75 -6.10 25.51
C ALA A 528 -9.12 -5.12 26.51
N VAL A 529 -9.95 -4.46 27.31
CA VAL A 529 -9.50 -3.52 28.35
C VAL A 529 -9.04 -4.25 29.61
N ASP A 530 -9.59 -5.44 29.85
CA ASP A 530 -9.24 -6.30 30.98
C ASP A 530 -9.44 -7.80 30.63
N HIS A 531 -9.12 -8.69 31.57
CA HIS A 531 -9.25 -10.16 31.43
C HIS A 531 -10.69 -10.67 31.23
N HIS A 532 -11.69 -9.81 31.25
CA HIS A 532 -13.09 -10.15 31.01
C HIS A 532 -13.57 -9.63 29.65
N GLY A 533 -12.65 -9.16 28.80
CA GLY A 533 -12.94 -8.71 27.45
C GLY A 533 -13.52 -9.85 26.62
N CYS A 534 -14.65 -9.63 25.97
CA CYS A 534 -15.19 -10.57 24.99
C CYS A 534 -15.97 -9.86 23.90
N VAL A 535 -16.05 -10.52 22.76
CA VAL A 535 -16.76 -10.07 21.58
C VAL A 535 -17.78 -11.11 21.19
N CYS A 536 -19.05 -10.72 21.14
CA CYS A 536 -20.11 -11.53 20.53
C CYS A 536 -20.44 -10.97 19.15
N ILE A 537 -20.43 -11.82 18.15
CA ILE A 537 -20.80 -11.52 16.77
C ILE A 537 -22.14 -12.20 16.49
N GLU A 538 -23.12 -11.42 16.04
CA GLU A 538 -24.42 -11.91 15.60
C GLU A 538 -24.64 -11.53 14.13
N ILE A 539 -24.90 -12.52 13.29
CA ILE A 539 -25.24 -12.32 11.88
C ILE A 539 -26.40 -13.27 11.55
N GLY A 540 -27.57 -12.68 11.23
CA GLY A 540 -28.80 -13.46 11.06
C GLY A 540 -29.19 -14.21 12.35
N GLU A 541 -29.35 -15.52 12.25
CA GLU A 541 -29.66 -16.40 13.40
C GLU A 541 -28.43 -16.96 14.11
N LYS A 542 -27.23 -16.65 13.61
CA LYS A 542 -25.97 -17.18 14.17
C LYS A 542 -25.35 -16.24 15.18
N ASN A 543 -24.95 -16.80 16.31
CA ASN A 543 -24.25 -16.10 17.38
C ASN A 543 -22.93 -16.79 17.67
N MET A 544 -21.85 -16.03 17.71
CA MET A 544 -20.50 -16.49 18.04
C MET A 544 -19.92 -15.61 19.13
N THR A 545 -19.31 -16.23 20.12
CA THR A 545 -18.63 -15.52 21.22
C THR A 545 -17.15 -15.84 21.21
N PHE A 546 -16.33 -14.81 21.20
CA PHE A 546 -14.89 -14.89 21.29
C PHE A 546 -14.46 -14.29 22.62
N MET A 547 -13.77 -15.10 23.42
CA MET A 547 -13.13 -14.66 24.66
C MET A 547 -11.76 -14.06 24.34
N GLU A 548 -11.18 -13.35 25.30
CA GLU A 548 -9.83 -12.81 25.20
C GLU A 548 -8.84 -13.87 24.67
N ASN A 549 -8.05 -13.50 23.67
CA ASN A 549 -6.89 -14.26 23.24
C ASN A 549 -5.66 -13.81 24.04
N GLU A 550 -4.54 -14.55 23.93
CA GLU A 550 -3.28 -14.23 24.63
C GLU A 550 -2.76 -12.82 24.32
N MET A 551 -3.16 -12.23 23.19
CA MET A 551 -2.78 -10.89 22.75
C MET A 551 -3.76 -9.82 23.24
N GLY A 552 -4.91 -10.16 23.79
CA GLY A 552 -5.96 -9.22 24.17
C GLY A 552 -6.60 -8.46 23.02
N ARG A 553 -6.39 -8.90 21.78
CA ARG A 553 -6.82 -8.20 20.54
C ARG A 553 -7.65 -9.10 19.65
N TYR A 554 -8.58 -8.47 18.91
CA TYR A 554 -9.42 -9.12 17.91
C TYR A 554 -9.41 -8.31 16.63
N ALA A 555 -9.23 -8.97 15.50
CA ALA A 555 -9.54 -8.43 14.18
C ALA A 555 -10.69 -9.22 13.59
N ILE A 556 -11.72 -8.52 13.18
CA ILE A 556 -12.88 -9.08 12.50
C ILE A 556 -12.82 -8.54 11.08
N TYR A 557 -12.78 -9.42 10.10
CA TYR A 557 -12.80 -9.07 8.69
C TYR A 557 -13.98 -9.77 8.02
N ARG A 558 -14.84 -9.02 7.37
CA ARG A 558 -16.03 -9.56 6.71
C ARG A 558 -16.14 -9.05 5.28
N ILE A 559 -16.34 -9.99 4.37
CA ILE A 559 -16.74 -9.71 2.99
C ILE A 559 -18.19 -10.12 2.83
N ALA A 560 -19.05 -9.19 2.49
CA ALA A 560 -20.42 -9.45 2.05
C ALA A 560 -20.51 -9.24 0.53
N ASP A 561 -20.93 -10.26 -0.21
CA ASP A 561 -20.95 -10.27 -1.67
C ASP A 561 -22.25 -10.95 -2.16
N GLY A 562 -23.29 -10.13 -2.35
CA GLY A 562 -24.57 -10.53 -2.91
C GLY A 562 -25.23 -11.75 -2.30
N ASP A 563 -24.69 -12.91 -2.58
CA ASP A 563 -25.20 -14.21 -2.17
C ASP A 563 -24.36 -14.89 -1.09
N PHE A 564 -23.18 -14.32 -0.75
CA PHE A 564 -22.24 -14.92 0.17
C PHE A 564 -21.71 -13.93 1.18
N SER A 565 -21.41 -14.43 2.37
CA SER A 565 -20.68 -13.68 3.39
C SER A 565 -19.55 -14.55 3.92
N HIS A 566 -18.35 -14.01 3.90
CA HIS A 566 -17.17 -14.61 4.48
C HIS A 566 -16.76 -13.84 5.72
N LEU A 567 -16.43 -14.53 6.78
CA LEU A 567 -16.02 -13.96 8.05
C LEU A 567 -14.69 -14.56 8.50
N TRP A 568 -13.75 -13.69 8.82
CA TRP A 568 -12.49 -14.06 9.48
C TRP A 568 -12.42 -13.39 10.84
N VAL A 569 -11.92 -14.13 11.82
CA VAL A 569 -11.58 -13.60 13.13
C VAL A 569 -10.13 -13.95 13.42
N ASN A 570 -9.30 -12.94 13.67
CA ASN A 570 -7.86 -13.07 13.84
C ASN A 570 -7.18 -13.86 12.69
N GLY A 571 -7.55 -13.54 11.46
CA GLY A 571 -7.01 -14.17 10.25
C GLY A 571 -7.50 -15.58 9.97
N LYS A 572 -8.33 -16.17 10.84
CA LYS A 572 -8.90 -17.51 10.63
C LYS A 572 -10.31 -17.41 10.09
N GLU A 573 -10.54 -18.02 8.93
CA GLU A 573 -11.88 -18.10 8.34
C GLU A 573 -12.82 -18.97 9.19
N ILE A 574 -14.03 -18.48 9.40
CA ILE A 574 -15.10 -19.18 10.10
C ILE A 574 -15.93 -19.94 9.05
N LYS A 575 -15.53 -21.19 8.75
CA LYS A 575 -16.07 -22.00 7.64
C LYS A 575 -17.54 -22.40 7.77
N ASP A 576 -18.06 -22.51 8.99
CA ASP A 576 -19.47 -22.88 9.25
C ASP A 576 -20.43 -21.70 9.13
N PHE A 577 -19.92 -20.61 8.61
CA PHE A 577 -20.64 -19.36 8.44
C PHE A 577 -21.13 -19.24 7.00
N THR A 578 -22.39 -19.60 6.76
CA THR A 578 -23.08 -19.33 5.51
C THR A 578 -24.23 -18.35 5.78
N ASP A 579 -24.13 -17.17 5.24
CA ASP A 579 -25.17 -16.15 5.26
C ASP A 579 -25.43 -15.73 3.81
N ASN A 580 -26.65 -15.31 3.52
CA ASN A 580 -27.03 -14.82 2.19
C ASN A 580 -26.53 -13.40 1.89
N GLY A 581 -25.57 -12.88 2.67
CA GLY A 581 -24.96 -11.57 2.49
C GLY A 581 -25.83 -10.36 2.76
N ASN A 582 -27.13 -10.57 3.00
CA ASN A 582 -28.12 -9.48 3.17
C ASN A 582 -28.31 -9.04 4.63
N THR A 583 -27.65 -9.67 5.56
CA THR A 583 -27.79 -9.38 7.00
C THR A 583 -26.56 -8.65 7.50
N GLY A 584 -26.75 -7.51 8.16
CA GLY A 584 -25.66 -6.78 8.81
C GLY A 584 -25.07 -7.55 10.00
N MET A 585 -23.84 -7.29 10.35
CA MET A 585 -23.15 -7.87 11.50
C MET A 585 -23.45 -7.03 12.75
N ASN A 586 -24.12 -7.60 13.74
CA ASN A 586 -24.30 -6.98 15.05
C ASN A 586 -23.17 -7.42 15.99
N LEU A 587 -22.75 -6.51 16.85
CA LEU A 587 -21.69 -6.76 17.81
C LEU A 587 -22.13 -6.44 19.22
N GLN A 588 -21.79 -7.31 20.17
CA GLN A 588 -21.79 -6.98 21.58
C GLN A 588 -20.36 -7.05 22.11
N LEU A 589 -19.85 -5.92 22.55
CA LEU A 589 -18.51 -5.76 23.10
C LEU A 589 -18.60 -5.61 24.61
N LYS A 590 -17.93 -6.48 25.36
CA LYS A 590 -17.84 -6.40 26.81
C LYS A 590 -16.39 -6.13 27.20
N ASN A 591 -16.15 -5.08 27.99
CA ASN A 591 -14.82 -4.63 28.41
C ASN A 591 -13.83 -4.58 27.22
N THR A 592 -14.29 -4.09 26.08
CA THR A 592 -13.54 -4.10 24.84
C THR A 592 -13.65 -2.72 24.19
N ARG A 593 -12.52 -2.22 23.72
CA ARG A 593 -12.38 -0.93 22.99
C ARG A 593 -12.32 -1.20 21.49
N ILE A 594 -12.93 -0.34 20.68
CA ILE A 594 -12.75 -0.31 19.24
C ILE A 594 -11.53 0.57 18.95
N LEU A 595 -10.54 0.01 18.27
CA LEU A 595 -9.33 0.73 17.85
C LEU A 595 -9.50 1.33 16.45
N GLN A 596 -10.12 0.57 15.56
CA GLN A 596 -10.29 0.94 14.16
C GLN A 596 -11.56 0.31 13.58
N TYR A 597 -12.17 1.01 12.64
CA TYR A 597 -13.25 0.49 11.80
C TYR A 597 -13.05 0.95 10.36
N CYS A 598 -12.90 0.01 9.44
CA CYS A 598 -12.82 0.26 8.02
C CYS A 598 -14.08 -0.28 7.33
N TYR A 599 -14.56 0.48 6.35
CA TYR A 599 -15.67 0.09 5.49
C TYR A 599 -15.34 0.46 4.05
N THR A 600 -15.57 -0.49 3.15
CA THR A 600 -15.42 -0.26 1.71
C THR A 600 -16.57 -0.91 0.98
N LYS A 601 -17.24 -0.15 0.15
CA LYS A 601 -18.28 -0.68 -0.72
C LYS A 601 -17.64 -1.31 -1.95
N ASN A 602 -17.95 -2.58 -2.19
CA ASN A 602 -17.50 -3.29 -3.38
C ASN A 602 -18.26 -2.83 -4.62
N HIS A 603 -17.54 -2.73 -5.73
CA HIS A 603 -18.10 -2.40 -7.03
C HIS A 603 -17.62 -3.43 -8.04
N THR A 604 -18.56 -4.15 -8.63
CA THR A 604 -18.28 -5.24 -9.58
C THR A 604 -18.09 -4.77 -11.03
N ASN A 605 -18.27 -3.47 -11.31
CA ASN A 605 -18.20 -2.91 -12.67
C ASN A 605 -17.56 -1.52 -12.64
N CYS A 606 -16.35 -1.38 -13.16
CA CYS A 606 -15.80 -0.13 -13.70
C CYS A 606 -15.80 -0.19 -15.23
#